data_60a52232d7ffda780e40476bd660ef4f
#
_entry.id   60a52232d7ffda780e40476bd660ef4f
#
_cell.length_a   1.000
_cell.length_b   1.000
_cell.length_c   1.000
_cell.angle_alpha   90.00
_cell.angle_beta   90.00
_cell.angle_gamma   90.00
#
_symmetry.space_group_name_H-M   'P 1'
#
loop_
_entity.id
_entity.type
_entity.pdbx_description
1 polymer ?
#
loop_
_entity_poly.entity_id
_entity_poly.type
_entity_poly.pdbx_seq_one_letter_code
_entity_poly.pdbx_strand_id
1 'polypeptide(L)'
;MLDAVKIKKYLLTGLKILVAIELLGALAEGLNGSWSRIGFDLVIAGVLYIMWDRIKTGIRDKKKEYRRRMESPVGEIKLWDALVFSLLWTDEIYKGVPRDRNRLIVISYTLIAIGIASTFVEIGTGLMPLIISAALVLAAVNLLAWVVSTERGEKESLQTELKLAHDLQVSHMPKKDPEVDGFDIAGRSFPAKEVGGDHFTYSPEGSSEGLFGVSVFDVSGKGMQAAMSAVFTSGAFASEGFQGGSPAGILTRLNKSIYAHSKRGHFVAFLLAHITVKDRTLCFANAGQTKPLLRSNGSASWLDGAGVSFPLGMVQDSSYQDRSVQLSSGDVLLLMTDGFTEAMNPQQEQFGLERMEQVVASLDARRCTSAEVADTITREVRTHMGSAPQHDDMTLVVVKVL
;
A
#
# COMPACT_ATOMS: atom_id res chain seq x y z
N MET A 1 -7.54 13.96 7.86
CA MET A 1 -8.85 14.63 7.74
C MET A 1 -8.69 16.08 8.16
N LEU A 2 -8.33 16.98 7.24
CA LEU A 2 -8.37 18.40 7.51
C LEU A 2 -9.84 18.79 7.50
N ASP A 3 -10.25 19.18 8.68
CA ASP A 3 -11.58 19.54 9.09
C ASP A 3 -12.22 20.50 8.05
N ALA A 4 -13.33 20.09 7.43
CA ALA A 4 -14.15 20.96 6.58
C ALA A 4 -14.47 22.31 7.28
N VAL A 5 -14.40 22.33 8.61
CA VAL A 5 -14.51 23.50 9.47
C VAL A 5 -13.32 24.45 9.29
N LYS A 6 -12.09 23.95 9.11
CA LYS A 6 -10.91 24.83 8.88
C LYS A 6 -10.92 25.48 7.51
N ILE A 7 -11.29 24.72 6.46
CA ILE A 7 -11.43 25.29 5.11
C ILE A 7 -12.55 26.34 5.09
N LYS A 8 -13.68 26.08 5.75
CA LYS A 8 -14.74 27.07 5.95
C LYS A 8 -14.23 28.31 6.66
N LYS A 9 -13.37 28.15 7.68
CA LYS A 9 -12.80 29.27 8.44
C LYS A 9 -11.85 30.13 7.57
N TYR A 10 -10.99 29.50 6.75
CA TYR A 10 -10.06 30.24 5.87
C TYR A 10 -10.79 30.95 4.73
N LEU A 11 -11.78 30.31 4.10
CA LEU A 11 -12.61 30.93 3.05
C LEU A 11 -13.50 32.05 3.61
N LEU A 12 -14.08 31.86 4.82
CA LEU A 12 -14.82 32.93 5.50
C LEU A 12 -13.90 34.10 5.90
N THR A 13 -12.66 33.81 6.27
CA THR A 13 -11.66 34.83 6.60
C THR A 13 -11.22 35.58 5.34
N GLY A 14 -10.97 34.87 4.22
CA GLY A 14 -10.67 35.48 2.93
C GLY A 14 -11.82 36.35 2.41
N LEU A 15 -13.06 35.86 2.50
CA LEU A 15 -14.26 36.63 2.12
C LEU A 15 -14.47 37.84 3.04
N LYS A 16 -14.23 37.72 4.34
CA LYS A 16 -14.27 38.87 5.28
C LYS A 16 -13.21 39.92 4.99
N ILE A 17 -12.00 39.49 4.59
CA ILE A 17 -10.93 40.39 4.18
C ILE A 17 -11.30 41.12 2.87
N LEU A 18 -11.88 40.38 1.91
CA LEU A 18 -12.34 40.97 0.66
C LEU A 18 -13.48 41.98 0.89
N VAL A 19 -14.47 41.62 1.71
CA VAL A 19 -15.54 42.52 2.13
C VAL A 19 -15.00 43.72 2.92
N ALA A 20 -13.99 43.56 3.75
CA ALA A 20 -13.37 44.66 4.51
C ALA A 20 -12.59 45.61 3.58
N ILE A 21 -11.90 45.08 2.55
CA ILE A 21 -11.18 45.88 1.54
C ILE A 21 -12.21 46.66 0.68
N GLU A 22 -13.28 46.03 0.25
CA GLU A 22 -14.38 46.67 -0.49
C GLU A 22 -15.10 47.72 0.36
N LEU A 23 -15.39 47.45 1.63
CA LEU A 23 -15.96 48.42 2.59
C LEU A 23 -15.03 49.61 2.84
N LEU A 24 -13.70 49.40 2.94
CA LEU A 24 -12.71 50.46 3.06
C LEU A 24 -12.61 51.29 1.78
N GLY A 25 -12.66 50.67 0.61
CA GLY A 25 -12.73 51.32 -0.69
C GLY A 25 -14.00 52.16 -0.83
N ALA A 26 -15.15 51.54 -0.49
CA ALA A 26 -16.45 52.20 -0.52
C ALA A 26 -16.58 53.35 0.49
N LEU A 27 -15.95 53.25 1.68
CA LEU A 27 -15.85 54.36 2.64
C LEU A 27 -14.99 55.50 2.09
N ALA A 28 -13.90 55.20 1.41
CA ALA A 28 -13.06 56.18 0.74
C ALA A 28 -13.75 56.88 -0.42
N GLU A 29 -14.59 56.15 -1.20
CA GLU A 29 -15.42 56.68 -2.30
C GLU A 29 -16.73 57.33 -1.80
N GLY A 30 -17.29 56.84 -0.67
CA GLY A 30 -18.48 57.40 -0.06
C GLY A 30 -18.29 58.85 0.46
N LEU A 31 -17.06 59.20 0.78
CA LEU A 31 -16.67 60.58 1.02
C LEU A 31 -16.76 61.46 -0.23
N ASN A 32 -16.85 60.83 -1.43
CA ASN A 32 -17.05 61.50 -2.73
C ASN A 32 -18.46 61.36 -3.33
N GLY A 33 -19.44 60.84 -2.61
CA GLY A 33 -20.87 60.94 -2.95
C GLY A 33 -21.47 59.85 -3.85
N SER A 34 -20.84 58.68 -4.06
CA SER A 34 -21.36 57.65 -4.92
C SER A 34 -21.90 56.38 -4.19
N TRP A 35 -23.07 56.52 -3.56
CA TRP A 35 -23.78 55.45 -2.83
C TRP A 35 -24.29 54.27 -3.69
N SER A 36 -24.34 54.42 -5.01
CA SER A 36 -24.86 53.38 -5.91
C SER A 36 -23.94 52.16 -6.06
N ARG A 37 -22.62 52.31 -5.88
CA ARG A 37 -21.65 51.19 -5.95
C ARG A 37 -21.73 50.30 -4.72
N ILE A 38 -21.86 50.85 -3.50
CA ILE A 38 -21.96 50.09 -2.24
C ILE A 38 -23.13 49.08 -2.28
N GLY A 39 -24.26 49.50 -2.83
CA GLY A 39 -25.42 48.61 -2.99
C GLY A 39 -25.17 47.45 -3.94
N PHE A 40 -24.39 47.67 -5.00
CA PHE A 40 -24.06 46.65 -6.01
C PHE A 40 -23.08 45.59 -5.45
N ASP A 41 -22.07 46.02 -4.70
CA ASP A 41 -21.06 45.14 -4.12
C ASP A 41 -21.62 44.27 -3.01
N LEU A 42 -22.55 44.80 -2.19
CA LEU A 42 -23.28 44.02 -1.19
C LEU A 42 -24.20 42.96 -1.83
N VAL A 43 -24.79 43.26 -2.97
CA VAL A 43 -25.63 42.29 -3.73
C VAL A 43 -24.76 41.20 -4.33
N ILE A 44 -23.59 41.53 -4.87
CA ILE A 44 -22.62 40.55 -5.41
C ILE A 44 -22.12 39.65 -4.27
N ALA A 45 -21.73 40.20 -3.13
CA ALA A 45 -21.29 39.42 -1.97
C ALA A 45 -22.38 38.47 -1.46
N GLY A 46 -23.63 38.92 -1.42
CA GLY A 46 -24.80 38.10 -1.07
C GLY A 46 -25.07 36.98 -2.06
N VAL A 47 -25.01 37.27 -3.37
CA VAL A 47 -25.15 36.27 -4.42
C VAL A 47 -24.04 35.22 -4.37
N LEU A 48 -22.79 35.62 -4.18
CA LEU A 48 -21.66 34.73 -4.06
C LEU A 48 -21.78 33.85 -2.79
N TYR A 49 -22.29 34.38 -1.69
CA TYR A 49 -22.55 33.60 -0.49
C TYR A 49 -23.64 32.53 -0.68
N ILE A 50 -24.73 32.89 -1.34
CA ILE A 50 -25.86 31.96 -1.65
C ILE A 50 -25.40 30.90 -2.68
N MET A 51 -24.66 31.32 -3.70
CA MET A 51 -24.07 30.40 -4.66
C MET A 51 -23.10 29.42 -4.00
N TRP A 52 -22.26 29.89 -3.06
CA TRP A 52 -21.32 29.05 -2.32
C TRP A 52 -22.01 27.96 -1.51
N ASP A 53 -23.11 28.27 -0.84
CA ASP A 53 -23.86 27.27 -0.06
C ASP A 53 -24.54 26.23 -0.96
N ARG A 54 -25.05 26.64 -2.13
CA ARG A 54 -25.58 25.73 -3.16
C ARG A 54 -24.49 24.89 -3.84
N ILE A 55 -23.32 25.45 -4.09
CA ILE A 55 -22.16 24.73 -4.64
C ILE A 55 -21.70 23.67 -3.65
N LYS A 56 -21.60 24.01 -2.36
CA LYS A 56 -21.16 23.09 -1.31
C LYS A 56 -22.08 21.88 -1.11
N THR A 57 -23.40 22.09 -1.16
CA THR A 57 -24.38 21.00 -1.09
C THR A 57 -24.39 20.16 -2.36
N GLY A 58 -24.33 20.80 -3.53
CA GLY A 58 -24.29 20.10 -4.83
C GLY A 58 -23.02 19.31 -5.08
N ILE A 59 -21.86 19.77 -4.58
CA ILE A 59 -20.57 19.08 -4.73
C ILE A 59 -20.58 17.76 -3.94
N ARG A 60 -21.12 17.75 -2.73
CA ARG A 60 -21.11 16.55 -1.86
C ARG A 60 -21.96 15.42 -2.44
N ASP A 61 -23.10 15.76 -3.04
CA ASP A 61 -24.04 14.78 -3.56
C ASP A 61 -23.67 14.28 -4.97
N LYS A 62 -22.96 15.11 -5.74
CA LYS A 62 -22.56 14.79 -7.11
C LYS A 62 -21.14 14.21 -7.27
N LYS A 63 -20.34 14.16 -6.22
CA LYS A 63 -18.94 13.67 -6.28
C LYS A 63 -18.86 12.25 -6.84
N LYS A 64 -19.79 11.35 -6.49
CA LYS A 64 -19.87 9.98 -7.03
C LYS A 64 -20.33 9.94 -8.49
N GLU A 65 -21.23 10.84 -8.88
CA GLU A 65 -21.78 10.92 -10.23
C GLU A 65 -20.77 11.51 -11.21
N TYR A 66 -20.03 12.55 -10.81
CA TYR A 66 -18.95 13.15 -11.61
C TYR A 66 -17.78 12.18 -11.83
N ARG A 67 -17.41 11.39 -10.83
CA ARG A 67 -16.37 10.34 -10.98
C ARG A 67 -16.78 9.29 -12.02
N ARG A 68 -18.04 8.87 -12.04
CA ARG A 68 -18.58 7.93 -13.05
C ARG A 68 -18.65 8.52 -14.46
N ARG A 69 -18.93 9.81 -14.61
CA ARG A 69 -18.97 10.49 -15.92
C ARG A 69 -17.59 10.68 -16.55
N MET A 70 -16.53 10.77 -15.73
CA MET A 70 -15.14 10.87 -16.21
C MET A 70 -14.57 9.55 -16.73
N GLU A 71 -15.16 8.43 -16.33
CA GLU A 71 -14.80 7.09 -16.80
C GLU A 71 -15.50 6.73 -18.14
N SER A 72 -16.42 7.57 -18.65
CA SER A 72 -17.12 7.35 -19.92
C SER A 72 -16.63 8.32 -21.02
N PRO A 73 -16.46 7.85 -22.28
CA PRO A 73 -15.96 8.70 -23.36
C PRO A 73 -17.01 9.72 -23.82
N VAL A 74 -16.57 10.99 -23.79
CA VAL A 74 -17.07 12.14 -24.55
C VAL A 74 -18.59 12.42 -24.55
N GLY A 75 -19.01 13.27 -23.61
CA GLY A 75 -20.23 14.07 -23.72
C GLY A 75 -19.86 15.56 -23.67
N GLU A 76 -20.68 16.44 -24.26
CA GLU A 76 -20.49 17.90 -24.25
C GLU A 76 -20.29 18.42 -22.82
N ILE A 77 -19.11 18.91 -22.51
CA ILE A 77 -18.76 19.50 -21.20
C ILE A 77 -19.35 20.91 -21.18
N LYS A 78 -20.40 21.15 -20.40
CA LYS A 78 -20.94 22.51 -20.16
C LYS A 78 -19.91 23.31 -19.32
N LEU A 79 -19.82 24.61 -19.56
CA LEU A 79 -18.90 25.53 -18.88
C LEU A 79 -18.98 25.41 -17.35
N TRP A 80 -20.16 25.13 -16.82
CA TRP A 80 -20.40 24.89 -15.40
C TRP A 80 -19.77 23.60 -14.89
N ASP A 81 -19.78 22.54 -15.69
CA ASP A 81 -19.15 21.27 -15.36
C ASP A 81 -17.63 21.41 -15.31
N ALA A 82 -17.05 22.22 -16.20
CA ALA A 82 -15.62 22.53 -16.18
C ALA A 82 -15.21 23.33 -14.94
N LEU A 83 -16.04 24.27 -14.47
CA LEU A 83 -15.79 25.03 -13.22
C LEU A 83 -15.88 24.14 -11.97
N VAL A 84 -16.89 23.29 -11.88
CA VAL A 84 -17.04 22.33 -10.77
C VAL A 84 -15.89 21.33 -10.79
N PHE A 85 -15.47 20.87 -11.97
CA PHE A 85 -14.31 19.99 -12.14
C PHE A 85 -13.01 20.65 -11.68
N SER A 86 -12.76 21.90 -12.06
CA SER A 86 -11.57 22.62 -11.61
C SER A 86 -11.51 22.74 -10.08
N LEU A 87 -12.65 22.98 -9.42
CA LEU A 87 -12.75 23.06 -7.96
C LEU A 87 -12.54 21.68 -7.28
N LEU A 88 -13.03 20.59 -7.86
CA LEU A 88 -12.82 19.23 -7.36
C LEU A 88 -11.38 18.78 -7.55
N TRP A 89 -10.78 19.14 -8.68
CA TRP A 89 -9.39 18.83 -8.99
C TRP A 89 -8.42 19.58 -8.08
N THR A 90 -8.74 20.82 -7.70
CA THR A 90 -7.97 21.59 -6.71
C THR A 90 -8.00 20.94 -5.32
N ASP A 91 -9.12 20.35 -4.89
CA ASP A 91 -9.21 19.63 -3.60
C ASP A 91 -8.34 18.34 -3.60
N GLU A 92 -8.22 17.65 -4.74
CA GLU A 92 -7.34 16.48 -4.86
C GLU A 92 -5.86 16.86 -4.90
N ILE A 93 -5.50 17.91 -5.64
CA ILE A 93 -4.13 18.45 -5.63
C ILE A 93 -3.77 18.89 -4.21
N TYR A 94 -4.65 19.62 -3.53
CA TYR A 94 -4.40 20.12 -2.18
C TYR A 94 -4.19 19.01 -1.14
N LYS A 95 -4.82 17.85 -1.30
CA LYS A 95 -4.66 16.68 -0.42
C LYS A 95 -3.36 15.92 -0.65
N GLY A 96 -2.82 15.98 -1.86
CA GLY A 96 -1.60 15.27 -2.25
C GLY A 96 -0.31 16.04 -1.96
N VAL A 97 -0.38 17.34 -1.66
CA VAL A 97 0.79 18.21 -1.51
C VAL A 97 1.20 18.35 -0.03
N PRO A 98 2.51 18.29 0.30
CA PRO A 98 3.03 18.54 1.64
C PRO A 98 2.58 19.89 2.22
N ARG A 99 2.46 19.97 3.56
CA ARG A 99 1.90 21.15 4.25
C ARG A 99 2.67 22.44 4.00
N ASP A 100 3.95 22.37 3.81
CA ASP A 100 4.83 23.51 3.50
C ASP A 100 4.55 24.08 2.11
N ARG A 101 4.27 23.24 1.12
CA ARG A 101 3.94 23.64 -0.26
C ARG A 101 2.47 24.03 -0.46
N ASN A 102 1.58 23.60 0.40
CA ASN A 102 0.17 24.04 0.39
C ASN A 102 0.02 25.55 0.49
N ARG A 103 0.95 26.25 1.16
CA ARG A 103 0.97 27.72 1.21
C ARG A 103 1.17 28.34 -0.17
N LEU A 104 2.01 27.75 -1.00
CA LEU A 104 2.28 28.24 -2.36
C LEU A 104 1.07 28.08 -3.29
N ILE A 105 0.31 26.99 -3.12
CA ILE A 105 -0.94 26.78 -3.83
C ILE A 105 -1.98 27.82 -3.43
N VAL A 106 -2.12 28.11 -2.13
CA VAL A 106 -3.03 29.15 -1.63
C VAL A 106 -2.62 30.53 -2.19
N ILE A 107 -1.33 30.83 -2.20
CA ILE A 107 -0.81 32.10 -2.77
C ILE A 107 -1.15 32.17 -4.27
N SER A 108 -0.96 31.09 -5.04
CA SER A 108 -1.28 31.06 -6.46
C SER A 108 -2.76 31.34 -6.73
N TYR A 109 -3.67 30.70 -5.99
CA TYR A 109 -5.11 30.97 -6.13
C TYR A 109 -5.50 32.38 -5.69
N THR A 110 -4.86 32.89 -4.65
CA THR A 110 -5.10 34.28 -4.21
C THR A 110 -4.68 35.29 -5.26
N LEU A 111 -3.52 35.07 -5.90
CA LEU A 111 -3.06 35.92 -7.01
C LEU A 111 -3.98 35.83 -8.22
N ILE A 112 -4.50 34.65 -8.57
CA ILE A 112 -5.49 34.49 -9.65
C ILE A 112 -6.77 35.29 -9.30
N ALA A 113 -7.28 35.14 -8.09
CA ALA A 113 -8.49 35.82 -7.65
C ALA A 113 -8.31 37.36 -7.66
N ILE A 114 -7.18 37.88 -7.19
CA ILE A 114 -6.83 39.30 -7.23
C ILE A 114 -6.72 39.77 -8.70
N GLY A 115 -6.03 38.99 -9.56
CA GLY A 115 -5.91 39.30 -10.96
C GLY A 115 -7.24 39.38 -11.68
N ILE A 116 -8.16 38.46 -11.41
CA ILE A 116 -9.53 38.48 -11.97
C ILE A 116 -10.34 39.66 -11.41
N ALA A 117 -10.30 39.88 -10.09
CA ALA A 117 -11.03 40.98 -9.47
C ALA A 117 -10.59 42.35 -9.98
N SER A 118 -9.29 42.56 -10.21
CA SER A 118 -8.76 43.82 -10.73
C SER A 118 -9.25 44.14 -12.15
N THR A 119 -9.61 43.12 -12.97
CA THR A 119 -10.17 43.34 -14.31
C THR A 119 -11.61 43.90 -14.26
N PHE A 120 -12.36 43.62 -13.19
CA PHE A 120 -13.74 44.09 -13.05
C PHE A 120 -13.84 45.47 -12.41
N VAL A 121 -12.88 45.86 -11.60
CA VAL A 121 -12.92 47.16 -10.85
C VAL A 121 -12.60 48.36 -11.77
N GLU A 122 -11.88 48.16 -12.89
CA GLU A 122 -11.31 49.27 -13.65
C GLU A 122 -11.67 49.28 -15.16
N ILE A 123 -12.92 48.88 -15.48
CA ILE A 123 -13.45 49.08 -16.86
C ILE A 123 -13.63 50.58 -17.16
N GLY A 124 -12.53 51.27 -17.38
CA GLY A 124 -12.55 52.71 -17.70
C GLY A 124 -11.23 53.46 -17.57
N THR A 125 -10.19 52.85 -17.03
CA THR A 125 -8.93 53.58 -16.66
C THR A 125 -7.73 53.23 -17.55
N GLY A 126 -7.89 52.51 -18.67
CA GLY A 126 -6.84 52.20 -19.61
C GLY A 126 -6.30 50.78 -19.63
N LEU A 127 -5.26 50.50 -20.42
CA LEU A 127 -4.70 49.16 -20.62
C LEU A 127 -3.83 48.63 -19.48
N MET A 128 -3.32 49.51 -18.61
CA MET A 128 -2.38 49.14 -17.54
C MET A 128 -2.92 48.14 -16.51
N PRO A 129 -4.15 48.25 -15.98
CA PRO A 129 -4.71 47.28 -15.07
C PRO A 129 -4.86 45.88 -15.67
N LEU A 130 -5.25 45.84 -16.95
CA LEU A 130 -5.35 44.60 -17.71
C LEU A 130 -3.99 43.89 -17.83
N ILE A 131 -2.91 44.62 -18.08
CA ILE A 131 -1.55 44.09 -18.17
C ILE A 131 -1.11 43.54 -16.78
N ILE A 132 -1.36 44.28 -15.70
CA ILE A 132 -1.03 43.86 -14.33
C ILE A 132 -1.81 42.58 -13.96
N SER A 133 -3.10 42.54 -14.26
CA SER A 133 -3.96 41.38 -14.04
C SER A 133 -3.46 40.14 -14.79
N ALA A 134 -3.15 40.29 -16.07
CA ALA A 134 -2.58 39.21 -16.89
C ALA A 134 -1.22 38.72 -16.35
N ALA A 135 -0.36 39.62 -15.89
CA ALA A 135 0.93 39.28 -15.30
C ALA A 135 0.77 38.51 -13.98
N LEU A 136 -0.19 38.88 -13.12
CA LEU A 136 -0.48 38.19 -11.86
C LEU A 136 -1.03 36.77 -12.12
N VAL A 137 -1.94 36.62 -13.06
CA VAL A 137 -2.47 35.31 -13.46
C VAL A 137 -1.37 34.42 -14.02
N LEU A 138 -0.52 34.98 -14.91
CA LEU A 138 0.60 34.25 -15.49
C LEU A 138 1.61 33.80 -14.42
N ALA A 139 1.96 34.67 -13.49
CA ALA A 139 2.84 34.35 -12.38
C ALA A 139 2.26 33.23 -11.50
N ALA A 140 0.97 33.29 -11.21
CA ALA A 140 0.28 32.28 -10.42
C ALA A 140 0.21 30.91 -11.11
N VAL A 141 -0.04 30.90 -12.42
CA VAL A 141 -0.03 29.67 -13.23
C VAL A 141 1.36 29.06 -13.27
N ASN A 142 2.41 29.86 -13.46
CA ASN A 142 3.79 29.38 -13.43
C ASN A 142 4.18 28.83 -12.06
N LEU A 143 3.78 29.48 -10.96
CA LEU A 143 4.03 28.99 -9.61
C LEU A 143 3.32 27.65 -9.36
N LEU A 144 2.07 27.51 -9.79
CA LEU A 144 1.32 26.27 -9.68
C LEU A 144 1.95 25.16 -10.52
N ALA A 145 2.34 25.45 -11.76
CA ALA A 145 3.02 24.51 -12.65
C ALA A 145 4.36 24.02 -12.05
N TRP A 146 5.12 24.94 -11.43
CA TRP A 146 6.36 24.58 -10.73
C TRP A 146 6.12 23.65 -9.55
N VAL A 147 5.11 23.92 -8.69
CA VAL A 147 4.76 23.05 -7.57
C VAL A 147 4.36 21.66 -8.05
N VAL A 148 3.48 21.58 -9.06
CA VAL A 148 3.03 20.30 -9.63
C VAL A 148 4.18 19.52 -10.27
N SER A 149 5.07 20.20 -11.00
CA SER A 149 6.24 19.57 -11.64
C SER A 149 7.20 18.99 -10.60
N THR A 150 7.46 19.73 -9.52
CA THR A 150 8.34 19.25 -8.43
C THR A 150 7.75 18.01 -7.73
N GLU A 151 6.45 18.02 -7.46
CA GLU A 151 5.76 16.86 -6.86
C GLU A 151 5.82 15.61 -7.74
N ARG A 152 5.64 15.80 -9.06
CA ARG A 152 5.75 14.69 -10.02
C ARG A 152 7.15 14.12 -10.06
N GLY A 153 8.17 14.97 -10.10
CA GLY A 153 9.57 14.54 -10.12
C GLY A 153 9.96 13.74 -8.86
N GLU A 154 9.56 14.19 -7.66
CA GLU A 154 9.79 13.46 -6.41
C GLU A 154 9.07 12.11 -6.39
N LYS A 155 7.83 12.06 -6.86
CA LYS A 155 7.05 10.83 -6.93
C LYS A 155 7.65 9.82 -7.92
N GLU A 156 8.07 10.27 -9.09
CA GLU A 156 8.72 9.43 -10.10
C GLU A 156 10.07 8.89 -9.61
N SER A 157 10.87 9.70 -8.91
CA SER A 157 12.12 9.26 -8.27
C SER A 157 11.85 8.17 -7.24
N LEU A 158 10.88 8.39 -6.34
CA LEU A 158 10.50 7.42 -5.32
C LEU A 158 9.98 6.11 -5.94
N GLN A 159 9.17 6.19 -6.99
CA GLN A 159 8.70 5.01 -7.70
C GLN A 159 9.84 4.24 -8.35
N THR A 160 10.84 4.94 -8.89
CA THR A 160 12.03 4.30 -9.45
C THR A 160 12.85 3.58 -8.38
N GLU A 161 13.06 4.19 -7.21
CA GLU A 161 13.74 3.59 -6.08
C GLU A 161 13.00 2.34 -5.57
N LEU A 162 11.67 2.43 -5.44
CA LEU A 162 10.83 1.29 -5.04
C LEU A 162 10.91 0.14 -6.06
N LYS A 163 10.92 0.47 -7.36
CA LYS A 163 11.05 -0.54 -8.41
C LYS A 163 12.42 -1.23 -8.35
N LEU A 164 13.50 -0.49 -8.16
CA LEU A 164 14.83 -1.08 -7.99
C LEU A 164 14.91 -2.01 -6.78
N ALA A 165 14.28 -1.64 -5.66
CA ALA A 165 14.21 -2.50 -4.48
C ALA A 165 13.36 -3.76 -4.73
N HIS A 166 12.25 -3.63 -5.46
CA HIS A 166 11.45 -4.76 -5.91
C HIS A 166 12.26 -5.72 -6.78
N ASP A 167 12.95 -5.20 -7.80
CA ASP A 167 13.75 -6.00 -8.71
C ASP A 167 14.88 -6.72 -7.94
N LEU A 168 15.49 -6.07 -6.95
CA LEU A 168 16.48 -6.67 -6.06
C LEU A 168 15.86 -7.81 -5.23
N GLN A 169 14.72 -7.58 -4.58
CA GLN A 169 14.02 -8.57 -3.78
C GLN A 169 13.64 -9.81 -4.61
N VAL A 170 13.02 -9.59 -5.78
CA VAL A 170 12.62 -10.67 -6.71
C VAL A 170 13.85 -11.44 -7.20
N SER A 171 15.00 -10.78 -7.37
CA SER A 171 16.23 -11.47 -7.80
C SER A 171 16.76 -12.49 -6.78
N HIS A 172 16.39 -12.33 -5.51
CA HIS A 172 16.72 -13.25 -4.41
C HIS A 172 15.66 -14.34 -4.18
N MET A 173 14.51 -14.24 -4.82
CA MET A 173 13.49 -15.30 -4.78
C MET A 173 13.80 -16.39 -5.81
N PRO A 174 13.36 -17.63 -5.57
CA PRO A 174 13.51 -18.70 -6.54
C PRO A 174 12.83 -18.37 -7.87
N LYS A 175 13.56 -18.47 -8.97
CA LYS A 175 13.02 -18.21 -10.33
C LYS A 175 12.25 -19.38 -10.89
N LYS A 176 12.46 -20.57 -10.37
CA LYS A 176 11.81 -21.82 -10.76
C LYS A 176 11.60 -22.68 -9.51
N ASP A 177 10.52 -23.41 -9.53
CA ASP A 177 10.28 -24.45 -8.55
C ASP A 177 11.33 -25.59 -8.78
N PRO A 178 11.88 -26.19 -7.71
CA PRO A 178 12.93 -27.20 -7.82
C PRO A 178 12.36 -28.54 -8.27
N GLU A 179 13.13 -29.30 -9.01
CA GLU A 179 12.85 -30.70 -9.37
C GLU A 179 13.44 -31.62 -8.30
N VAL A 180 12.60 -32.24 -7.49
CA VAL A 180 13.00 -33.15 -6.41
C VAL A 180 12.33 -34.51 -6.64
N ASP A 181 13.11 -35.57 -6.72
CA ASP A 181 12.59 -36.91 -6.98
C ASP A 181 11.54 -37.34 -5.93
N GLY A 182 10.36 -37.77 -6.38
CA GLY A 182 9.27 -38.16 -5.51
C GLY A 182 8.46 -36.98 -4.89
N PHE A 183 8.73 -35.73 -5.29
CA PHE A 183 8.02 -34.54 -4.82
C PHE A 183 7.65 -33.63 -5.98
N ASP A 184 6.48 -33.00 -5.87
CA ASP A 184 6.03 -31.91 -6.72
C ASP A 184 5.90 -30.66 -5.86
N ILE A 185 6.52 -29.54 -6.26
CA ILE A 185 6.72 -28.37 -5.43
C ILE A 185 6.31 -27.11 -6.20
N ALA A 186 5.63 -26.19 -5.54
CA ALA A 186 5.29 -24.90 -6.13
C ALA A 186 5.29 -23.80 -5.08
N GLY A 187 5.97 -22.70 -5.37
CA GLY A 187 5.98 -21.47 -4.55
C GLY A 187 5.26 -20.32 -5.23
N ARG A 188 4.54 -19.53 -4.45
CA ARG A 188 3.87 -18.30 -4.90
C ARG A 188 4.05 -17.20 -3.88
N SER A 189 4.29 -15.99 -4.35
CA SER A 189 4.34 -14.79 -3.50
C SER A 189 3.62 -13.64 -4.19
N PHE A 190 2.79 -12.94 -3.44
CA PHE A 190 1.96 -11.83 -3.88
C PHE A 190 2.15 -10.66 -2.92
N PRO A 191 3.05 -9.73 -3.21
CA PRO A 191 3.24 -8.56 -2.36
C PRO A 191 2.01 -7.65 -2.36
N ALA A 192 1.69 -7.06 -1.21
CA ALA A 192 0.57 -6.12 -1.05
C ALA A 192 0.88 -4.74 -1.63
N LYS A 193 2.15 -4.39 -1.77
CA LYS A 193 2.67 -3.14 -2.34
C LYS A 193 3.77 -3.45 -3.35
N GLU A 194 4.44 -2.40 -3.79
CA GLU A 194 5.58 -2.52 -4.73
C GLU A 194 6.70 -3.40 -4.20
N VAL A 195 6.88 -3.44 -2.87
CA VAL A 195 7.85 -4.30 -2.17
C VAL A 195 7.22 -4.86 -0.91
N GLY A 196 7.58 -6.09 -0.55
CA GLY A 196 7.04 -6.84 0.58
C GLY A 196 8.07 -7.24 1.64
N GLY A 197 7.60 -7.67 2.82
CA GLY A 197 8.38 -8.31 3.87
C GLY A 197 8.54 -9.81 3.68
N ASP A 198 7.62 -10.41 2.96
CA ASP A 198 7.55 -11.84 2.74
C ASP A 198 8.62 -12.36 1.80
N HIS A 199 9.08 -13.55 2.11
CA HIS A 199 10.03 -14.27 1.27
C HIS A 199 9.90 -15.78 1.42
N PHE A 200 10.21 -16.52 0.36
CA PHE A 200 10.42 -17.95 0.41
C PHE A 200 11.70 -18.34 -0.33
N THR A 201 12.31 -19.42 0.07
CA THR A 201 13.48 -19.96 -0.67
C THR A 201 13.54 -21.46 -0.53
N TYR A 202 14.25 -22.07 -1.46
CA TYR A 202 14.60 -23.48 -1.44
C TYR A 202 16.08 -23.61 -1.11
N SER A 203 16.47 -24.66 -0.36
CA SER A 203 17.90 -24.94 -0.21
C SER A 203 18.47 -25.40 -1.53
N PRO A 204 19.76 -25.07 -1.82
CA PRO A 204 20.39 -25.47 -3.06
C PRO A 204 20.32 -27.00 -3.25
N GLU A 205 20.03 -27.42 -4.48
CA GLU A 205 20.22 -28.78 -4.90
C GLU A 205 21.69 -29.18 -4.66
N GLY A 206 21.92 -30.24 -3.89
CA GLY A 206 23.26 -30.76 -3.70
C GLY A 206 23.77 -30.81 -2.29
N SER A 207 22.95 -30.67 -1.26
CA SER A 207 23.31 -31.17 0.05
C SER A 207 23.51 -32.69 -0.10
N SER A 208 24.68 -33.14 0.26
CA SER A 208 25.28 -34.46 -0.01
C SER A 208 24.53 -35.71 0.51
N GLU A 209 23.22 -35.54 0.89
CA GLU A 209 22.46 -36.57 1.61
C GLU A 209 21.00 -36.74 1.13
N GLY A 210 20.61 -36.21 -0.04
CA GLY A 210 19.19 -36.29 -0.47
C GLY A 210 18.26 -35.49 0.45
N LEU A 211 18.73 -34.36 0.95
CA LEU A 211 17.99 -33.42 1.79
C LEU A 211 17.54 -32.24 0.94
N PHE A 212 16.23 -31.92 1.01
CA PHE A 212 15.63 -30.77 0.39
C PHE A 212 15.09 -29.82 1.47
N GLY A 213 15.36 -28.53 1.35
CA GLY A 213 14.90 -27.54 2.31
C GLY A 213 13.96 -26.51 1.70
N VAL A 214 12.96 -26.11 2.46
CA VAL A 214 12.02 -25.03 2.14
C VAL A 214 11.96 -24.06 3.30
N SER A 215 12.05 -22.78 3.04
CA SER A 215 11.77 -21.77 4.05
C SER A 215 10.74 -20.78 3.57
N VAL A 216 9.92 -20.30 4.52
CA VAL A 216 9.00 -19.18 4.35
C VAL A 216 9.20 -18.24 5.53
N PHE A 217 9.35 -16.96 5.29
CA PHE A 217 9.50 -15.98 6.35
C PHE A 217 8.85 -14.64 6.00
N ASP A 218 8.44 -13.92 7.03
CA ASP A 218 7.89 -12.58 6.99
C ASP A 218 8.66 -11.66 7.93
N VAL A 219 9.00 -10.48 7.44
CA VAL A 219 9.72 -9.44 8.19
C VAL A 219 8.73 -8.41 8.70
N SER A 220 8.75 -8.18 10.00
CA SER A 220 7.91 -7.17 10.64
C SER A 220 8.09 -5.78 10.02
N GLY A 221 6.97 -5.11 9.72
CA GLY A 221 6.95 -3.80 9.09
C GLY A 221 6.48 -3.86 7.64
N LYS A 222 6.50 -2.72 6.94
CA LYS A 222 6.00 -2.64 5.55
C LYS A 222 6.87 -1.72 4.70
N GLY A 223 6.83 -1.96 3.39
CA GLY A 223 7.53 -1.14 2.40
C GLY A 223 9.04 -1.36 2.37
N MET A 224 9.81 -0.34 1.96
CA MET A 224 11.25 -0.42 1.70
C MET A 224 12.05 -1.03 2.87
N GLN A 225 11.71 -0.66 4.11
CA GLN A 225 12.46 -1.14 5.27
C GLN A 225 12.28 -2.65 5.49
N ALA A 226 11.06 -3.18 5.34
CA ALA A 226 10.79 -4.60 5.41
C ALA A 226 11.50 -5.35 4.27
N ALA A 227 11.43 -4.85 3.04
CA ALA A 227 12.09 -5.42 1.88
C ALA A 227 13.63 -5.52 2.05
N MET A 228 14.27 -4.46 2.55
CA MET A 228 15.72 -4.47 2.83
C MET A 228 16.08 -5.48 3.91
N SER A 229 15.25 -5.59 4.96
CA SER A 229 15.44 -6.58 6.01
C SER A 229 15.20 -8.01 5.51
N ALA A 230 14.27 -8.22 4.57
CA ALA A 230 14.05 -9.51 3.93
C ALA A 230 15.27 -9.95 3.10
N VAL A 231 15.86 -9.04 2.32
CA VAL A 231 17.11 -9.31 1.57
C VAL A 231 18.26 -9.65 2.52
N PHE A 232 18.43 -8.88 3.62
CA PHE A 232 19.44 -9.17 4.64
C PHE A 232 19.21 -10.55 5.27
N THR A 233 17.96 -10.86 5.66
CA THR A 233 17.60 -12.15 6.26
C THR A 233 17.87 -13.31 5.30
N SER A 234 17.53 -13.16 4.01
CA SER A 234 17.82 -14.15 2.98
C SER A 234 19.31 -14.42 2.82
N GLY A 235 20.13 -13.36 2.81
CA GLY A 235 21.59 -13.50 2.73
C GLY A 235 22.20 -14.14 3.99
N ALA A 236 21.74 -13.75 5.18
CA ALA A 236 22.17 -14.35 6.44
C ALA A 236 21.75 -15.83 6.52
N PHE A 237 20.52 -16.15 6.11
CA PHE A 237 20.05 -17.54 6.05
C PHE A 237 20.85 -18.39 5.06
N ALA A 238 21.17 -17.88 3.88
CA ALA A 238 22.02 -18.59 2.93
C ALA A 238 23.40 -18.90 3.53
N SER A 239 24.02 -17.95 4.24
CA SER A 239 25.31 -18.17 4.94
C SER A 239 25.23 -19.23 6.02
N GLU A 240 24.19 -19.20 6.87
CA GLU A 240 23.99 -20.19 7.93
C GLU A 240 23.62 -21.58 7.37
N GLY A 241 22.88 -21.63 6.27
CA GLY A 241 22.51 -22.86 5.58
C GLY A 241 23.72 -23.62 5.05
N PHE A 242 24.77 -22.91 4.57
CA PHE A 242 26.03 -23.54 4.14
C PHE A 242 26.77 -24.27 5.27
N GLN A 243 26.58 -23.87 6.54
CA GLN A 243 27.16 -24.54 7.67
C GLN A 243 26.44 -25.87 8.00
N GLY A 244 25.26 -26.08 7.40
CA GLY A 244 24.46 -27.28 7.65
C GLY A 244 23.84 -27.34 9.05
N GLY A 245 23.22 -28.46 9.35
CA GLY A 245 22.61 -28.74 10.64
C GLY A 245 21.08 -28.89 10.54
N SER A 246 20.45 -29.13 11.68
CA SER A 246 19.00 -29.24 11.76
C SER A 246 18.33 -27.86 11.61
N PRO A 247 17.04 -27.79 11.22
CA PRO A 247 16.29 -26.55 11.14
C PRO A 247 16.37 -25.70 12.41
N ALA A 248 16.23 -26.29 13.59
CA ALA A 248 16.34 -25.59 14.86
C ALA A 248 17.76 -25.03 15.10
N GLY A 249 18.79 -25.79 14.76
CA GLY A 249 20.18 -25.34 14.85
C GLY A 249 20.46 -24.13 13.97
N ILE A 250 19.98 -24.16 12.71
CA ILE A 250 20.10 -23.06 11.75
C ILE A 250 19.36 -21.82 12.27
N LEU A 251 18.09 -21.95 12.68
CA LEU A 251 17.33 -20.82 13.21
C LEU A 251 17.94 -20.22 14.47
N THR A 252 18.54 -21.04 15.34
CA THR A 252 19.22 -20.55 16.55
C THR A 252 20.45 -19.71 16.22
N ARG A 253 21.24 -20.09 15.21
CA ARG A 253 22.37 -19.27 14.73
C ARG A 253 21.90 -18.02 14.01
N LEU A 254 20.88 -18.18 13.12
CA LEU A 254 20.29 -17.06 12.39
C LEU A 254 19.70 -16.01 13.33
N ASN A 255 19.06 -16.43 14.43
CA ASN A 255 18.55 -15.52 15.46
C ASN A 255 19.64 -14.59 16.00
N LYS A 256 20.83 -15.10 16.28
CA LYS A 256 21.94 -14.28 16.77
C LYS A 256 22.35 -13.22 15.73
N SER A 257 22.45 -13.63 14.46
CA SER A 257 22.78 -12.72 13.36
C SER A 257 21.72 -11.63 13.17
N ILE A 258 20.44 -12.01 13.17
CA ILE A 258 19.31 -11.06 13.05
C ILE A 258 19.27 -10.13 14.26
N TYR A 259 19.35 -10.65 15.48
CA TYR A 259 19.30 -9.83 16.71
C TYR A 259 20.42 -8.79 16.76
N ALA A 260 21.63 -9.15 16.34
CA ALA A 260 22.79 -8.26 16.34
C ALA A 260 22.67 -7.08 15.36
N HIS A 261 21.94 -7.26 14.25
CA HIS A 261 21.88 -6.29 13.16
C HIS A 261 20.49 -5.62 13.02
N SER A 262 19.44 -6.16 13.68
CA SER A 262 18.11 -5.56 13.64
C SER A 262 17.98 -4.39 14.61
N LYS A 263 17.21 -3.38 14.20
CA LYS A 263 16.80 -2.31 15.10
C LYS A 263 15.79 -2.87 16.12
N ARG A 264 15.75 -2.29 17.32
CA ARG A 264 14.78 -2.67 18.34
C ARG A 264 13.34 -2.62 17.77
N GLY A 265 12.59 -3.68 17.97
CA GLY A 265 11.20 -3.83 17.50
C GLY A 265 11.07 -4.41 16.08
N HIS A 266 12.18 -4.72 15.41
CA HIS A 266 12.16 -5.48 14.15
C HIS A 266 12.45 -6.95 14.44
N PHE A 267 11.62 -7.82 13.89
CA PHE A 267 11.72 -9.27 14.04
C PHE A 267 11.32 -9.95 12.73
N VAL A 268 11.66 -11.22 12.62
CA VAL A 268 11.34 -12.03 11.44
C VAL A 268 10.64 -13.30 11.91
N ALA A 269 9.39 -13.47 11.49
CA ALA A 269 8.69 -14.74 11.60
C ALA A 269 9.27 -15.71 10.56
N PHE A 270 9.78 -16.86 10.97
CA PHE A 270 10.53 -17.76 10.09
C PHE A 270 10.13 -19.23 10.31
N LEU A 271 9.85 -19.91 9.22
CA LEU A 271 9.61 -21.35 9.20
C LEU A 271 10.62 -22.02 8.29
N LEU A 272 11.37 -22.97 8.80
CA LEU A 272 12.33 -23.78 8.05
C LEU A 272 11.94 -25.26 8.12
N ALA A 273 11.80 -25.87 6.97
CA ALA A 273 11.46 -27.28 6.80
C ALA A 273 12.55 -27.97 5.97
N HIS A 274 13.07 -29.08 6.45
CA HIS A 274 13.94 -30.01 5.74
C HIS A 274 13.19 -31.32 5.48
N ILE A 275 13.27 -31.83 4.27
CA ILE A 275 12.67 -33.10 3.88
C ILE A 275 13.79 -34.04 3.43
N THR A 276 13.94 -35.16 4.12
CA THR A 276 14.80 -36.25 3.68
C THR A 276 14.07 -37.02 2.57
N VAL A 277 14.55 -36.90 1.34
CA VAL A 277 13.89 -37.40 0.12
C VAL A 277 13.71 -38.92 0.20
N LYS A 278 14.74 -39.64 0.62
CA LYS A 278 14.75 -41.11 0.69
C LYS A 278 13.67 -41.65 1.63
N ASP A 279 13.58 -41.07 2.81
CA ASP A 279 12.72 -41.58 3.89
C ASP A 279 11.41 -40.79 3.99
N ARG A 280 11.22 -39.75 3.18
CA ARG A 280 10.06 -38.85 3.21
C ARG A 280 9.79 -38.28 4.61
N THR A 281 10.85 -38.02 5.37
CA THR A 281 10.76 -37.47 6.70
C THR A 281 10.87 -35.95 6.62
N LEU A 282 9.81 -35.25 7.06
CA LEU A 282 9.81 -33.82 7.29
C LEU A 282 10.42 -33.53 8.67
N CYS A 283 11.41 -32.67 8.74
CA CYS A 283 11.92 -32.07 9.97
C CYS A 283 11.79 -30.56 9.87
N PHE A 284 11.12 -29.90 10.80
CA PHE A 284 10.92 -28.46 10.74
C PHE A 284 11.10 -27.78 12.09
N ALA A 285 11.46 -26.50 12.04
CA ALA A 285 11.47 -25.58 13.17
C ALA A 285 10.74 -24.29 12.82
N ASN A 286 10.03 -23.75 13.79
CA ASN A 286 9.20 -22.56 13.62
C ASN A 286 9.62 -21.46 14.61
N ALA A 287 9.93 -20.28 14.10
CA ALA A 287 10.27 -19.07 14.84
C ALA A 287 9.15 -18.03 14.68
N GLY A 288 7.96 -18.31 15.24
CA GLY A 288 6.84 -17.37 15.27
C GLY A 288 6.07 -17.21 13.95
N GLN A 289 6.27 -18.10 12.97
CA GLN A 289 5.53 -18.09 11.70
C GLN A 289 4.23 -18.90 11.81
N THR A 290 3.30 -18.71 10.88
CA THR A 290 2.14 -19.56 10.68
C THR A 290 2.56 -21.04 10.67
N LYS A 291 1.84 -21.90 11.40
CA LYS A 291 2.16 -23.32 11.45
C LYS A 291 2.05 -23.98 10.07
N PRO A 292 2.86 -24.99 9.77
CA PRO A 292 2.65 -25.78 8.56
C PRO A 292 1.26 -26.46 8.60
N LEU A 293 0.59 -26.52 7.44
CA LEU A 293 -0.66 -27.26 7.28
C LEU A 293 -0.39 -28.52 6.47
N LEU A 294 -0.65 -29.67 7.04
CA LEU A 294 -0.51 -30.97 6.41
C LEU A 294 -1.87 -31.58 6.05
N ARG A 295 -2.07 -31.84 4.78
CA ARG A 295 -3.18 -32.66 4.31
C ARG A 295 -2.70 -34.09 4.12
N SER A 296 -3.29 -35.01 4.87
CA SER A 296 -3.03 -36.46 4.79
C SER A 296 -4.34 -37.23 4.88
N ASN A 297 -4.48 -38.28 4.09
CA ASN A 297 -5.65 -39.18 4.09
C ASN A 297 -7.01 -38.46 4.00
N GLY A 298 -7.08 -37.33 3.28
CA GLY A 298 -8.34 -36.59 3.06
C GLY A 298 -8.72 -35.62 4.20
N SER A 299 -7.89 -35.51 5.24
CA SER A 299 -8.01 -34.50 6.30
C SER A 299 -6.84 -33.52 6.25
N ALA A 300 -7.04 -32.30 6.73
CA ALA A 300 -5.98 -31.34 6.90
C ALA A 300 -5.83 -31.02 8.39
N SER A 301 -4.61 -30.78 8.84
CA SER A 301 -4.33 -30.41 10.23
C SER A 301 -3.07 -29.55 10.33
N TRP A 302 -3.11 -28.57 11.22
CA TRP A 302 -1.96 -27.73 11.54
C TRP A 302 -0.95 -28.51 12.36
N LEU A 303 0.30 -28.50 11.91
CA LEU A 303 1.38 -29.16 12.62
C LEU A 303 1.88 -28.26 13.76
N ASP A 304 1.72 -28.69 15.00
CA ASP A 304 2.26 -27.96 16.14
C ASP A 304 3.78 -28.00 16.14
N GLY A 305 4.41 -26.86 16.43
CA GLY A 305 5.84 -26.78 16.74
C GLY A 305 6.16 -27.39 18.10
N ALA A 306 7.41 -27.57 18.39
CA ALA A 306 7.88 -28.00 19.71
C ALA A 306 7.97 -26.79 20.66
N GLY A 307 6.84 -26.41 21.27
CA GLY A 307 6.78 -25.32 22.27
C GLY A 307 6.48 -23.93 21.69
N VAL A 308 6.53 -22.91 22.56
CA VAL A 308 6.37 -21.50 22.19
C VAL A 308 7.69 -20.99 21.63
N SER A 309 7.67 -20.44 20.43
CA SER A 309 8.85 -19.89 19.75
C SER A 309 8.64 -18.42 19.45
N PHE A 310 9.61 -17.59 19.81
CA PHE A 310 9.63 -16.18 19.43
C PHE A 310 10.16 -16.00 17.98
N PRO A 311 9.68 -15.01 17.24
CA PRO A 311 10.31 -14.62 15.99
C PRO A 311 11.79 -14.31 16.14
N LEU A 312 12.55 -14.49 15.06
CA LEU A 312 13.98 -14.18 15.03
C LEU A 312 14.22 -12.70 15.30
N GLY A 313 15.25 -12.39 16.07
CA GLY A 313 15.61 -11.02 16.42
C GLY A 313 14.79 -10.40 17.54
N MET A 314 13.76 -11.07 18.06
CA MET A 314 12.94 -10.56 19.16
C MET A 314 13.62 -10.76 20.52
N VAL A 315 14.20 -11.93 20.76
CA VAL A 315 14.91 -12.28 22.00
C VAL A 315 16.29 -12.81 21.64
N GLN A 316 17.34 -12.27 22.29
CA GLN A 316 18.74 -12.52 21.93
C GLN A 316 19.12 -14.00 21.97
N ASP A 317 18.78 -14.68 23.07
CA ASP A 317 19.18 -16.04 23.32
C ASP A 317 18.04 -17.06 23.08
N SER A 318 17.17 -16.75 22.10
CA SER A 318 16.15 -17.71 21.68
C SER A 318 16.79 -18.96 21.09
N SER A 319 16.28 -20.11 21.51
CA SER A 319 16.60 -21.41 20.93
C SER A 319 15.32 -22.03 20.37
N TYR A 320 15.46 -22.79 19.31
CA TYR A 320 14.37 -23.44 18.61
C TYR A 320 14.45 -24.93 18.76
N GLN A 321 13.39 -25.63 18.44
CA GLN A 321 13.32 -27.08 18.56
C GLN A 321 12.84 -27.71 17.25
N ASP A 322 13.44 -28.83 16.87
CA ASP A 322 13.02 -29.61 15.72
C ASP A 322 11.79 -30.44 16.02
N ARG A 323 10.91 -30.54 15.04
CA ARG A 323 9.82 -31.50 15.01
C ARG A 323 9.88 -32.31 13.74
N SER A 324 9.75 -33.63 13.87
CA SER A 324 9.73 -34.55 12.74
C SER A 324 8.36 -35.16 12.54
N VAL A 325 7.98 -35.31 11.27
CA VAL A 325 6.73 -35.92 10.81
C VAL A 325 7.03 -36.83 9.64
N GLN A 326 6.50 -38.04 9.65
CA GLN A 326 6.58 -38.96 8.50
C GLN A 326 5.55 -38.57 7.47
N LEU A 327 5.98 -38.35 6.24
CA LEU A 327 5.09 -38.09 5.11
C LEU A 327 4.80 -39.36 4.31
N SER A 328 3.60 -39.42 3.73
CA SER A 328 3.13 -40.52 2.90
C SER A 328 2.84 -40.05 1.48
N SER A 329 2.86 -40.98 0.52
CA SER A 329 2.46 -40.64 -0.87
C SER A 329 1.03 -40.08 -0.92
N GLY A 330 0.87 -38.97 -1.62
CA GLY A 330 -0.39 -38.22 -1.71
C GLY A 330 -0.60 -37.16 -0.62
N ASP A 331 0.31 -37.06 0.34
CA ASP A 331 0.30 -35.96 1.30
C ASP A 331 0.64 -34.63 0.63
N VAL A 332 0.02 -33.54 1.13
CA VAL A 332 0.29 -32.17 0.69
C VAL A 332 0.63 -31.32 1.91
N LEU A 333 1.84 -30.79 1.94
CA LEU A 333 2.32 -29.87 2.95
C LEU A 333 2.28 -28.44 2.43
N LEU A 334 1.71 -27.55 3.22
CA LEU A 334 1.66 -26.13 2.95
C LEU A 334 2.46 -25.36 4.00
N LEU A 335 3.34 -24.48 3.52
CA LEU A 335 4.02 -23.49 4.34
C LEU A 335 3.58 -22.12 3.82
N MET A 336 3.07 -21.26 4.69
CA MET A 336 2.53 -19.97 4.29
C MET A 336 2.77 -18.89 5.33
N THR A 337 2.73 -17.64 4.89
CA THR A 337 2.68 -16.48 5.77
C THR A 337 1.24 -16.20 6.22
N ASP A 338 1.09 -15.37 7.24
CA ASP A 338 -0.21 -15.02 7.83
C ASP A 338 -1.13 -14.24 6.88
N GLY A 339 -0.57 -13.56 5.87
CA GLY A 339 -1.34 -12.82 4.87
C GLY A 339 -2.40 -13.64 4.15
N PHE A 340 -2.25 -14.97 4.03
CA PHE A 340 -3.29 -15.85 3.50
C PHE A 340 -4.44 -16.05 4.49
N THR A 341 -4.16 -16.23 5.77
CA THR A 341 -5.16 -16.50 6.81
C THR A 341 -5.78 -15.23 7.37
N GLU A 342 -5.06 -14.13 7.34
CA GLU A 342 -5.51 -12.81 7.78
C GLU A 342 -6.14 -11.96 6.66
N ALA A 343 -6.22 -12.48 5.44
CA ALA A 343 -6.89 -11.81 4.32
C ALA A 343 -8.34 -11.43 4.69
N MET A 344 -8.65 -10.13 4.59
CA MET A 344 -9.95 -9.59 5.02
C MET A 344 -10.92 -9.42 3.85
N ASN A 345 -12.21 -9.71 4.12
CA ASN A 345 -13.31 -9.37 3.22
C ASN A 345 -13.78 -7.90 3.43
N PRO A 346 -14.75 -7.38 2.63
CA PRO A 346 -15.26 -6.02 2.80
C PRO A 346 -15.95 -5.78 4.17
N GLN A 347 -16.35 -6.83 4.89
CA GLN A 347 -16.93 -6.78 6.21
C GLN A 347 -15.88 -6.80 7.33
N GLN A 348 -14.58 -6.83 6.99
CA GLN A 348 -13.43 -6.91 7.90
C GLN A 348 -13.36 -8.27 8.64
N GLU A 349 -13.85 -9.34 8.03
CA GLU A 349 -13.71 -10.70 8.55
C GLU A 349 -12.48 -11.34 7.90
N GLN A 350 -11.62 -11.96 8.71
CA GLN A 350 -10.46 -12.72 8.22
C GLN A 350 -10.88 -13.99 7.51
N PHE A 351 -10.07 -14.48 6.58
CA PHE A 351 -10.25 -15.80 5.98
C PHE A 351 -10.23 -16.89 7.05
N GLY A 352 -9.25 -16.84 7.92
CA GLY A 352 -9.13 -17.67 9.11
C GLY A 352 -8.51 -19.04 8.89
N LEU A 353 -7.98 -19.60 9.99
CA LEU A 353 -7.30 -20.90 9.99
C LEU A 353 -8.26 -22.06 9.66
N GLU A 354 -9.48 -22.01 10.22
CA GLU A 354 -10.48 -23.08 10.03
C GLU A 354 -10.92 -23.19 8.56
N ARG A 355 -11.17 -22.05 7.91
CA ARG A 355 -11.54 -22.03 6.49
C ARG A 355 -10.40 -22.52 5.62
N MET A 356 -9.15 -22.14 5.93
CA MET A 356 -7.97 -22.62 5.23
C MET A 356 -7.88 -24.15 5.34
N GLU A 357 -8.06 -24.71 6.53
CA GLU A 357 -8.06 -26.16 6.76
C GLU A 357 -9.15 -26.87 5.95
N GLN A 358 -10.38 -26.32 5.92
CA GLN A 358 -11.49 -26.86 5.14
C GLN A 358 -11.19 -26.84 3.63
N VAL A 359 -10.65 -25.74 3.10
CA VAL A 359 -10.26 -25.65 1.68
C VAL A 359 -9.23 -26.70 1.34
N VAL A 360 -8.18 -26.84 2.15
CA VAL A 360 -7.11 -27.80 1.91
C VAL A 360 -7.59 -29.25 2.06
N ALA A 361 -8.44 -29.53 3.02
CA ALA A 361 -9.05 -30.86 3.18
C ALA A 361 -9.89 -31.27 1.96
N SER A 362 -10.59 -30.30 1.33
CA SER A 362 -11.47 -30.55 0.18
C SER A 362 -10.73 -30.77 -1.15
N LEU A 363 -9.42 -30.51 -1.22
CA LEU A 363 -8.62 -30.65 -2.46
C LEU A 363 -8.56 -32.12 -2.91
N ASP A 364 -8.69 -32.35 -4.22
CA ASP A 364 -8.34 -33.65 -4.83
C ASP A 364 -6.82 -33.75 -5.07
N ALA A 365 -6.09 -33.98 -3.97
CA ALA A 365 -4.63 -34.05 -4.00
C ALA A 365 -4.05 -35.12 -4.95
N ARG A 366 -4.84 -36.10 -5.37
CA ARG A 366 -4.39 -37.13 -6.32
C ARG A 366 -4.30 -36.62 -7.74
N ARG A 367 -5.18 -35.66 -8.09
CA ARG A 367 -5.30 -35.13 -9.46
C ARG A 367 -4.61 -33.81 -9.67
N CYS A 368 -4.47 -33.00 -8.62
CA CYS A 368 -3.90 -31.67 -8.73
C CYS A 368 -2.38 -31.70 -8.56
N THR A 369 -1.68 -30.91 -9.34
CA THR A 369 -0.29 -30.55 -9.12
C THR A 369 -0.15 -29.56 -7.96
N SER A 370 1.04 -29.39 -7.40
CA SER A 370 1.32 -28.39 -6.37
C SER A 370 1.02 -26.97 -6.84
N ALA A 371 1.26 -26.66 -8.11
CA ALA A 371 0.90 -25.40 -8.73
C ALA A 371 -0.62 -25.17 -8.73
N GLU A 372 -1.40 -26.18 -9.15
CA GLU A 372 -2.87 -26.12 -9.14
C GLU A 372 -3.44 -25.98 -7.73
N VAL A 373 -2.82 -26.63 -6.74
CA VAL A 373 -3.17 -26.46 -5.31
C VAL A 373 -2.93 -25.03 -4.88
N ALA A 374 -1.74 -24.47 -5.14
CA ALA A 374 -1.40 -23.09 -4.79
C ALA A 374 -2.35 -22.08 -5.46
N ASP A 375 -2.66 -22.28 -6.74
CA ASP A 375 -3.57 -21.41 -7.48
C ASP A 375 -5.02 -21.53 -6.98
N THR A 376 -5.45 -22.71 -6.55
CA THR A 376 -6.77 -22.94 -5.98
C THR A 376 -6.91 -22.21 -4.63
N ILE A 377 -5.95 -22.38 -3.73
CA ILE A 377 -5.93 -21.67 -2.44
C ILE A 377 -5.93 -20.16 -2.64
N THR A 378 -5.08 -19.67 -3.55
CA THR A 378 -5.01 -18.24 -3.89
C THR A 378 -6.35 -17.72 -4.40
N ARG A 379 -7.04 -18.47 -5.23
CA ARG A 379 -8.36 -18.11 -5.78
C ARG A 379 -9.43 -18.07 -4.69
N GLU A 380 -9.45 -19.03 -3.78
CA GLU A 380 -10.40 -19.07 -2.65
C GLU A 380 -10.22 -17.86 -1.72
N VAL A 381 -8.96 -17.53 -1.37
CA VAL A 381 -8.66 -16.35 -0.55
C VAL A 381 -9.05 -15.07 -1.27
N ARG A 382 -8.71 -14.91 -2.56
CA ARG A 382 -9.11 -13.73 -3.36
C ARG A 382 -10.62 -13.60 -3.53
N THR A 383 -11.33 -14.73 -3.64
CA THR A 383 -12.79 -14.75 -3.69
C THR A 383 -13.39 -14.23 -2.37
N HIS A 384 -12.83 -14.63 -1.24
CA HIS A 384 -13.21 -14.11 0.07
C HIS A 384 -12.94 -12.61 0.21
N MET A 385 -11.77 -12.15 -0.26
CA MET A 385 -11.41 -10.74 -0.24
C MET A 385 -12.36 -9.88 -1.07
N GLY A 386 -12.88 -10.39 -2.18
CA GLY A 386 -13.78 -9.66 -3.06
C GLY A 386 -13.21 -8.33 -3.53
N SER A 387 -13.82 -7.21 -3.09
CA SER A 387 -13.37 -5.84 -3.41
C SER A 387 -12.46 -5.23 -2.34
N ALA A 388 -12.15 -5.94 -1.25
CA ALA A 388 -11.24 -5.44 -0.22
C ALA A 388 -9.80 -5.43 -0.76
N PRO A 389 -9.00 -4.40 -0.45
CA PRO A 389 -7.60 -4.37 -0.84
C PRO A 389 -6.80 -5.42 -0.06
N GLN A 390 -5.76 -5.95 -0.66
CA GLN A 390 -4.80 -6.80 0.03
C GLN A 390 -4.08 -5.98 1.10
N HIS A 391 -4.12 -6.44 2.35
CA HIS A 391 -3.57 -5.71 3.50
C HIS A 391 -2.13 -6.09 3.82
N ASP A 392 -1.76 -7.36 3.54
CA ASP A 392 -0.44 -7.91 3.79
C ASP A 392 0.07 -8.75 2.64
N ASP A 393 1.36 -9.02 2.64
CA ASP A 393 1.99 -9.89 1.66
C ASP A 393 1.46 -11.32 1.83
N MET A 394 1.33 -12.05 0.75
CA MET A 394 0.78 -13.41 0.75
C MET A 394 1.80 -14.34 0.10
N THR A 395 2.45 -15.18 0.88
CA THR A 395 3.45 -16.15 0.40
C THR A 395 3.07 -17.57 0.81
N LEU A 396 3.15 -18.49 -0.15
CA LEU A 396 2.75 -19.88 0.01
C LEU A 396 3.74 -20.79 -0.75
N VAL A 397 4.17 -21.85 -0.09
CA VAL A 397 4.87 -22.98 -0.73
C VAL A 397 4.06 -24.24 -0.48
N VAL A 398 3.80 -24.99 -1.55
CA VAL A 398 3.14 -26.29 -1.55
C VAL A 398 4.15 -27.37 -1.90
N VAL A 399 4.22 -28.40 -1.08
CA VAL A 399 5.04 -29.59 -1.31
C VAL A 399 4.12 -30.80 -1.30
N LYS A 400 3.99 -31.49 -2.43
CA LYS A 400 3.21 -32.71 -2.58
C LYS A 400 4.14 -33.91 -2.68
N VAL A 401 3.82 -34.96 -1.95
CA VAL A 401 4.53 -36.25 -2.03
C VAL A 401 3.89 -37.10 -3.15
N LEU A 402 4.72 -37.50 -4.11
CA LEU A 402 4.29 -38.31 -5.28
C LEU A 402 4.23 -39.81 -4.97
#